data_ea60abe3e95d57398b320ce4aa2089bb
#
_entry.id   ea60abe3e95d57398b320ce4aa2089bb
#
_cell.length_a   1.000
_cell.length_b   1.000
_cell.length_c   1.000
_cell.angle_alpha   90.00
_cell.angle_beta   90.00
_cell.angle_gamma   90.00
#
_symmetry.space_group_name_H-M   'P 1'
#
loop_
_entity.id
_entity.type
_entity.pdbx_description
1 polymer ?
#
loop_
_entity_poly.entity_id
_entity_poly.type
_entity_poly.pdbx_seq_one_letter_code
_entity_poly.pdbx_strand_id
1 'polypeptide(L)'
;KLTLPGFSADEVKVTTYEGVTLPSTLSGAGLAIDLSPAKPTPHATVLRIAYRGLQTSKSGKVVSLKLSGNELYLDAPDAKLSGKVNVLQSHTYIGYWTDPSDTATWTVDVPAPGKYAVKFLYSCPEAYAGSDVKLTISGQSMTAKVPASKGRWEDFELLDLGLIELNQVGTTECTIGFGQKKGKALFNLKAVVFIPIDE
;
A
#
# COMPACT_ATOMS: atom_id res chain seq x y z
N LYS A 1 10.34 4.85 17.38
CA LYS A 1 10.90 5.50 16.18
C LYS A 1 9.97 5.20 15.02
N LEU A 2 9.53 6.21 14.28
CA LEU A 2 8.67 6.07 13.10
C LEU A 2 9.50 6.40 11.87
N THR A 3 9.34 5.63 10.80
CA THR A 3 9.98 5.92 9.51
C THR A 3 8.92 6.07 8.43
N LEU A 4 9.01 7.12 7.62
CA LEU A 4 8.19 7.35 6.44
C LEU A 4 9.08 7.14 5.21
N PRO A 5 9.07 5.95 4.60
CA PRO A 5 9.91 5.62 3.45
C PRO A 5 9.54 6.50 2.25
N GLY A 6 10.53 6.90 1.46
CA GLY A 6 10.32 7.70 0.25
C GLY A 6 9.87 9.13 0.48
N PHE A 7 9.73 9.59 1.74
CA PHE A 7 9.45 11.00 2.03
C PHE A 7 10.71 11.83 1.72
N SER A 8 10.60 12.80 0.82
CA SER A 8 11.69 13.70 0.44
C SER A 8 11.19 15.13 0.40
N ALA A 9 11.90 16.01 1.08
CA ALA A 9 11.61 17.45 1.15
C ALA A 9 12.92 18.22 1.40
N ASP A 10 12.94 19.53 1.13
CA ASP A 10 14.10 20.37 1.42
C ASP A 10 14.18 20.68 2.93
N GLU A 11 13.03 20.89 3.56
CA GLU A 11 12.90 21.13 4.99
C GLU A 11 11.72 20.36 5.56
N VAL A 12 11.85 19.89 6.80
CA VAL A 12 10.77 19.22 7.52
C VAL A 12 10.79 19.64 9.00
N LYS A 13 9.59 19.85 9.55
CA LYS A 13 9.36 20.01 10.99
C LYS A 13 8.22 19.11 11.41
N VAL A 14 8.48 18.25 12.40
CA VAL A 14 7.48 17.34 12.94
C VAL A 14 7.10 17.79 14.34
N THR A 15 5.78 17.87 14.61
CA THR A 15 5.25 18.19 15.94
C THR A 15 4.10 17.24 16.26
N THR A 16 3.88 16.98 17.56
CA THR A 16 2.61 16.39 18.00
C THR A 16 1.47 17.38 17.80
N TYR A 17 0.22 16.92 17.94
CA TYR A 17 -0.95 17.79 17.91
C TYR A 17 -0.89 18.87 19.00
N GLU A 18 -0.34 18.53 20.18
CA GLU A 18 -0.14 19.44 21.32
C GLU A 18 1.04 20.41 21.13
N GLY A 19 1.72 20.36 19.99
CA GLY A 19 2.81 21.27 19.63
C GLY A 19 4.21 20.86 20.06
N VAL A 20 4.42 19.68 20.64
CA VAL A 20 5.76 19.18 20.99
C VAL A 20 6.55 18.89 19.71
N THR A 21 7.70 19.53 19.55
CA THR A 21 8.60 19.25 18.38
C THR A 21 9.30 17.92 18.57
N LEU A 22 9.26 17.10 17.53
CA LEU A 22 9.90 15.79 17.52
C LEU A 22 11.19 15.82 16.68
N PRO A 23 12.30 15.26 17.20
CA PRO A 23 13.50 15.10 16.41
C PRO A 23 13.23 14.28 15.15
N SER A 24 13.66 14.76 14.01
CA SER A 24 13.43 14.10 12.74
C SER A 24 14.63 14.26 11.83
N THR A 25 14.90 13.24 11.01
CA THR A 25 16.03 13.19 10.09
C THR A 25 15.54 12.78 8.71
N LEU A 26 15.86 13.62 7.71
CA LEU A 26 15.69 13.30 6.29
C LEU A 26 16.93 12.57 5.78
N SER A 27 16.73 11.53 5.00
CA SER A 27 17.77 10.78 4.31
C SER A 27 17.26 10.26 2.97
N GLY A 28 18.11 9.65 2.16
CA GLY A 28 17.66 8.96 0.93
C GLY A 28 16.68 7.80 1.17
N ALA A 29 16.60 7.28 2.39
CA ALA A 29 15.64 6.25 2.79
C ALA A 29 14.26 6.81 3.21
N GLY A 30 14.14 8.14 3.37
CA GLY A 30 12.91 8.80 3.81
C GLY A 30 13.08 9.65 5.07
N LEU A 31 11.95 9.93 5.74
CA LEU A 31 11.89 10.70 6.98
C LEU A 31 11.83 9.76 8.20
N ALA A 32 12.84 9.82 9.06
CA ALA A 32 12.85 9.14 10.35
C ALA A 32 12.49 10.11 11.46
N ILE A 33 11.54 9.72 12.33
CA ILE A 33 11.00 10.54 13.43
C ILE A 33 11.25 9.83 14.75
N ASP A 34 11.84 10.54 15.71
CA ASP A 34 11.99 10.05 17.09
C ASP A 34 10.74 10.43 17.90
N LEU A 35 9.98 9.42 18.31
CA LEU A 35 8.75 9.60 19.08
C LEU A 35 9.00 9.70 20.60
N SER A 36 10.24 9.54 21.08
CA SER A 36 10.55 9.55 22.52
C SER A 36 10.04 10.79 23.27
N PRO A 37 10.01 12.00 22.68
CA PRO A 37 9.43 13.17 23.34
C PRO A 37 7.90 13.22 23.34
N ALA A 38 7.23 12.40 22.51
CA ALA A 38 5.78 12.34 22.46
C ALA A 38 5.25 11.57 23.68
N LYS A 39 4.28 12.15 24.40
CA LYS A 39 3.57 11.40 25.44
C LYS A 39 2.60 10.43 24.75
N PRO A 40 2.69 9.10 25.01
CA PRO A 40 1.74 8.16 24.46
C PRO A 40 0.33 8.50 24.92
N THR A 41 -0.63 8.52 24.02
CA THR A 41 -2.05 8.61 24.35
C THR A 41 -2.69 7.23 24.24
N PRO A 42 -3.75 6.92 24.98
CA PRO A 42 -4.38 5.58 24.98
C PRO A 42 -4.98 5.19 23.62
N HIS A 43 -5.22 6.17 22.73
CA HIS A 43 -5.99 5.95 21.50
C HIS A 43 -5.22 6.23 20.20
N ALA A 44 -4.44 7.30 20.15
CA ALA A 44 -3.62 7.62 18.97
C ALA A 44 -2.67 8.79 19.25
N THR A 45 -1.50 8.80 18.63
CA THR A 45 -0.62 9.97 18.59
C THR A 45 -0.73 10.62 17.20
N VAL A 46 -1.27 11.84 17.15
CA VAL A 46 -1.38 12.61 15.91
C VAL A 46 -0.12 13.44 15.71
N LEU A 47 0.50 13.28 14.55
CA LEU A 47 1.67 14.05 14.15
C LEU A 47 1.29 15.06 13.06
N ARG A 48 1.84 16.27 13.18
CA ARG A 48 1.81 17.28 12.14
C ARG A 48 3.19 17.36 11.49
N ILE A 49 3.25 17.15 10.19
CA ILE A 49 4.48 17.28 9.41
C ILE A 49 4.36 18.53 8.55
N ALA A 50 5.11 19.57 8.90
CA ALA A 50 5.27 20.76 8.06
C ALA A 50 6.53 20.59 7.22
N TYR A 51 6.46 20.88 5.94
CA TYR A 51 7.56 20.71 5.00
C TYR A 51 7.62 21.83 3.97
N ARG A 52 8.79 22.03 3.38
CA ARG A 52 9.03 22.91 2.22
C ARG A 52 9.74 22.09 1.15
N GLY A 53 9.44 22.36 -0.12
CA GLY A 53 10.11 21.70 -1.25
C GLY A 53 9.83 20.21 -1.31
N LEU A 54 8.59 19.79 -1.05
CA LEU A 54 8.23 18.36 -1.20
C LEU A 54 8.59 17.91 -2.60
N GLN A 55 9.55 17.00 -2.71
CA GLN A 55 9.90 16.32 -3.95
C GLN A 55 8.83 15.28 -4.22
N THR A 56 7.70 15.72 -4.74
CA THR A 56 6.73 14.79 -5.31
C THR A 56 7.30 14.30 -6.63
N SER A 57 7.51 13.00 -6.78
CA SER A 57 7.50 12.43 -8.13
C SER A 57 6.25 12.98 -8.81
N LYS A 58 6.38 13.52 -10.02
CA LYS A 58 5.31 14.17 -10.79
C LYS A 58 4.21 13.17 -11.13
N SER A 59 3.48 12.70 -10.15
CA SER A 59 2.38 11.78 -10.33
C SER A 59 1.33 12.03 -9.26
N GLY A 60 0.23 12.51 -9.71
CA GLY A 60 -1.12 12.24 -9.24
C GLY A 60 -1.42 12.41 -7.76
N LYS A 61 -2.63 12.73 -7.52
CA LYS A 61 -3.40 12.76 -6.28
C LYS A 61 -2.87 11.79 -5.21
N VAL A 62 -2.24 12.31 -4.16
CA VAL A 62 -1.86 11.53 -2.98
C VAL A 62 -3.14 11.02 -2.32
N VAL A 63 -3.41 9.74 -2.48
CA VAL A 63 -4.46 9.07 -1.70
C VAL A 63 -3.87 8.73 -0.34
N SER A 64 -4.15 9.57 0.66
CA SER A 64 -3.75 9.31 2.03
C SER A 64 -4.64 8.21 2.60
N LEU A 65 -4.08 7.00 2.77
CA LEU A 65 -4.67 5.98 3.61
C LEU A 65 -4.44 6.39 5.08
N LYS A 66 -5.53 6.55 5.84
CA LYS A 66 -5.41 6.67 7.30
C LYS A 66 -5.18 5.27 7.84
N LEU A 67 -3.97 5.01 8.32
CA LEU A 67 -3.62 3.77 8.98
C LEU A 67 -3.86 3.97 10.49
N SER A 68 -4.63 3.09 11.10
CA SER A 68 -4.96 3.12 12.55
C SER A 68 -4.04 2.25 13.40
N GLY A 69 -3.06 1.61 12.77
CA GLY A 69 -2.01 0.84 13.47
C GLY A 69 -2.21 -0.68 13.49
N ASN A 70 -3.39 -1.17 13.09
CA ASN A 70 -3.68 -2.61 13.00
C ASN A 70 -3.86 -3.09 11.55
N GLU A 71 -3.62 -2.22 10.58
CA GLU A 71 -3.69 -2.58 9.17
C GLU A 71 -2.44 -3.33 8.73
N LEU A 72 -2.62 -4.31 7.84
CA LEU A 72 -1.51 -4.88 7.08
C LEU A 72 -1.34 -4.05 5.79
N TYR A 73 -0.18 -3.47 5.63
CA TYR A 73 0.19 -2.70 4.45
C TYR A 73 1.29 -3.42 3.68
N LEU A 74 0.96 -3.88 2.46
CA LEU A 74 1.88 -4.58 1.58
C LEU A 74 2.30 -3.61 0.47
N ASP A 75 3.52 -3.10 0.58
CA ASP A 75 4.07 -2.19 -0.42
C ASP A 75 4.62 -2.96 -1.64
N ALA A 76 4.49 -2.37 -2.82
CA ALA A 76 4.91 -3.01 -4.06
C ALA A 76 6.40 -3.42 -4.08
N PRO A 77 7.35 -2.58 -3.60
CA PRO A 77 8.77 -2.92 -3.57
C PRO A 77 9.13 -4.16 -2.73
N ASP A 78 8.29 -4.51 -1.75
CA ASP A 78 8.55 -5.62 -0.83
C ASP A 78 8.11 -6.97 -1.39
N ALA A 79 7.48 -6.96 -2.57
CA ALA A 79 6.99 -8.18 -3.19
C ALA A 79 8.11 -9.01 -3.84
N LYS A 80 8.05 -10.32 -3.66
CA LYS A 80 8.75 -11.27 -4.52
C LYS A 80 7.94 -11.45 -5.82
N LEU A 81 8.53 -11.09 -6.94
CA LEU A 81 7.90 -11.13 -8.25
C LEU A 81 8.21 -12.43 -9.00
N SER A 82 7.25 -12.92 -9.79
CA SER A 82 7.42 -14.03 -10.72
C SER A 82 6.72 -13.71 -12.05
N GLY A 83 7.35 -14.10 -13.15
CA GLY A 83 6.86 -13.82 -14.50
C GLY A 83 7.48 -12.56 -15.11
N LYS A 84 6.66 -11.78 -15.84
CA LYS A 84 7.08 -10.57 -16.56
C LYS A 84 6.90 -9.29 -15.77
N VAL A 85 6.22 -9.37 -14.63
CA VAL A 85 5.99 -8.23 -13.73
C VAL A 85 7.30 -7.64 -13.23
N ASN A 86 7.32 -6.33 -13.06
CA ASN A 86 8.50 -5.62 -12.58
C ASN A 86 8.12 -4.43 -11.71
N VAL A 87 9.03 -4.03 -10.81
CA VAL A 87 8.90 -2.80 -10.03
C VAL A 87 9.40 -1.61 -10.85
N LEU A 88 8.58 -0.59 -10.95
CA LEU A 88 8.75 0.56 -11.83
C LEU A 88 8.88 1.88 -11.05
N GLN A 89 9.27 2.96 -11.77
CA GLN A 89 9.40 4.32 -11.27
C GLN A 89 10.10 4.42 -9.91
N SER A 90 11.42 4.15 -9.91
CA SER A 90 12.23 4.23 -8.69
C SER A 90 11.69 3.38 -7.54
N HIS A 91 11.15 2.22 -7.88
CA HIS A 91 10.66 1.21 -6.93
C HIS A 91 9.38 1.62 -6.17
N THR A 92 8.38 2.18 -6.84
CA THR A 92 7.15 2.63 -6.20
C THR A 92 5.91 1.82 -6.52
N TYR A 93 5.89 1.04 -7.62
CA TYR A 93 4.75 0.19 -7.97
C TYR A 93 5.16 -1.00 -8.86
N ILE A 94 4.35 -2.05 -8.89
CA ILE A 94 4.51 -3.22 -9.76
C ILE A 94 3.68 -2.98 -11.03
N GLY A 95 4.33 -3.13 -12.19
CA GLY A 95 3.68 -3.05 -13.49
C GLY A 95 4.03 -4.23 -14.40
N TYR A 96 3.66 -4.12 -15.69
CA TYR A 96 3.85 -5.16 -16.72
C TYR A 96 3.13 -6.49 -16.45
N TRP A 97 2.01 -6.46 -15.76
CA TRP A 97 1.15 -7.63 -15.59
C TRP A 97 0.47 -7.97 -16.90
N THR A 98 1.12 -8.78 -17.73
CA THR A 98 0.67 -9.09 -19.09
C THR A 98 0.52 -10.58 -19.35
N ASP A 99 1.06 -11.43 -18.49
CA ASP A 99 0.98 -12.88 -18.58
C ASP A 99 0.12 -13.45 -17.45
N PRO A 100 -0.80 -14.40 -17.73
CA PRO A 100 -1.60 -15.04 -16.67
C PRO A 100 -0.80 -15.70 -15.56
N SER A 101 0.47 -16.04 -15.81
CA SER A 101 1.38 -16.60 -14.80
C SER A 101 2.09 -15.55 -13.94
N ASP A 102 1.91 -14.26 -14.25
CA ASP A 102 2.51 -13.17 -13.48
C ASP A 102 1.95 -13.14 -12.05
N THR A 103 2.86 -13.10 -11.05
CA THR A 103 2.49 -13.03 -9.64
C THR A 103 3.39 -12.10 -8.85
N ALA A 104 2.83 -11.54 -7.78
CA ALA A 104 3.55 -10.86 -6.72
C ALA A 104 3.18 -11.49 -5.38
N THR A 105 4.17 -11.82 -4.56
CA THR A 105 4.00 -12.51 -3.27
C THR A 105 4.72 -11.74 -2.18
N TRP A 106 4.03 -11.50 -1.06
CA TRP A 106 4.56 -10.91 0.16
C TRP A 106 4.54 -11.93 1.28
N THR A 107 5.55 -11.89 2.14
CA THR A 107 5.49 -12.52 3.46
C THR A 107 4.82 -11.56 4.41
N VAL A 108 3.73 -12.00 5.04
CA VAL A 108 2.85 -11.17 5.86
C VAL A 108 2.78 -11.75 7.26
N ASP A 109 2.85 -10.91 8.28
CA ASP A 109 2.58 -11.30 9.66
C ASP A 109 1.18 -10.79 10.06
N VAL A 110 0.23 -11.71 10.16
CA VAL A 110 -1.16 -11.42 10.53
C VAL A 110 -1.25 -11.18 12.03
N PRO A 111 -1.59 -9.97 12.51
CA PRO A 111 -1.49 -9.62 13.92
C PRO A 111 -2.64 -10.18 14.75
N ALA A 112 -3.82 -10.36 14.17
CA ALA A 112 -5.01 -10.84 14.84
C ALA A 112 -5.93 -11.60 13.86
N PRO A 113 -6.70 -12.61 14.33
CA PRO A 113 -7.75 -13.19 13.52
C PRO A 113 -8.92 -12.21 13.40
N GLY A 114 -9.68 -12.30 12.32
CA GLY A 114 -10.86 -11.45 12.13
C GLY A 114 -11.19 -11.16 10.68
N LYS A 115 -12.16 -10.27 10.47
CA LYS A 115 -12.56 -9.80 9.15
C LYS A 115 -11.74 -8.57 8.75
N TYR A 116 -11.27 -8.56 7.53
CA TYR A 116 -10.49 -7.47 6.96
C TYR A 116 -11.12 -6.99 5.65
N ALA A 117 -11.29 -5.66 5.52
CA ALA A 117 -11.55 -5.05 4.23
C ALA A 117 -10.25 -4.99 3.43
N VAL A 118 -10.27 -5.50 2.20
CA VAL A 118 -9.09 -5.53 1.32
C VAL A 118 -9.21 -4.43 0.29
N LYS A 119 -8.19 -3.58 0.22
CA LYS A 119 -8.12 -2.47 -0.73
C LYS A 119 -6.81 -2.49 -1.49
N PHE A 120 -6.88 -2.15 -2.79
CA PHE A 120 -5.71 -1.95 -3.63
C PHE A 120 -5.54 -0.48 -3.97
N LEU A 121 -4.31 0.00 -3.89
CA LEU A 121 -3.92 1.25 -4.52
C LEU A 121 -3.38 0.91 -5.92
N TYR A 122 -4.20 1.14 -6.93
CA TYR A 122 -3.98 0.65 -8.30
C TYR A 122 -4.21 1.72 -9.35
N SER A 123 -3.74 1.46 -10.56
CA SER A 123 -4.14 2.17 -11.76
C SER A 123 -4.28 1.21 -12.94
N CYS A 124 -5.30 1.41 -13.76
CA CYS A 124 -5.53 0.61 -14.97
C CYS A 124 -6.34 1.44 -15.99
N PRO A 125 -5.69 2.02 -17.02
CA PRO A 125 -6.40 2.76 -18.05
C PRO A 125 -7.44 1.92 -18.77
N GLU A 126 -8.54 2.54 -19.22
CA GLU A 126 -9.70 1.88 -19.82
C GLU A 126 -9.36 0.88 -20.93
N ALA A 127 -8.42 1.24 -21.80
CA ALA A 127 -7.99 0.38 -22.93
C ALA A 127 -7.35 -0.96 -22.49
N TYR A 128 -7.03 -1.14 -21.21
CA TYR A 128 -6.34 -2.31 -20.63
C TYR A 128 -7.17 -3.05 -19.59
N ALA A 129 -8.22 -2.42 -19.08
CA ALA A 129 -9.05 -2.92 -17.98
C ALA A 129 -9.91 -4.15 -18.34
N GLY A 130 -10.56 -4.72 -17.34
CA GLY A 130 -11.56 -5.77 -17.46
C GLY A 130 -11.10 -7.18 -17.11
N SER A 131 -9.81 -7.39 -16.81
CA SER A 131 -9.30 -8.64 -16.24
C SER A 131 -9.76 -8.79 -14.80
N ASP A 132 -9.78 -10.04 -14.31
CA ASP A 132 -10.05 -10.33 -12.90
C ASP A 132 -8.72 -10.52 -12.17
N VAL A 133 -8.58 -9.93 -10.99
CA VAL A 133 -7.49 -10.17 -10.05
C VAL A 133 -7.86 -11.28 -9.09
N LYS A 134 -6.90 -12.12 -8.72
CA LYS A 134 -7.02 -13.09 -7.64
C LYS A 134 -6.00 -12.75 -6.55
N LEU A 135 -6.47 -12.68 -5.31
CA LEU A 135 -5.65 -12.58 -4.10
C LEU A 135 -5.81 -13.87 -3.32
N THR A 136 -4.70 -14.41 -2.82
CA THR A 136 -4.68 -15.61 -1.94
C THR A 136 -3.84 -15.29 -0.72
N ILE A 137 -4.36 -15.55 0.48
CA ILE A 137 -3.68 -15.38 1.77
C ILE A 137 -4.22 -16.40 2.77
N SER A 138 -3.34 -17.05 3.56
CA SER A 138 -3.72 -18.03 4.59
C SER A 138 -4.70 -19.11 4.09
N GLY A 139 -4.52 -19.58 2.86
CA GLY A 139 -5.41 -20.58 2.26
C GLY A 139 -6.77 -20.06 1.79
N GLN A 140 -7.11 -18.82 2.09
CA GLN A 140 -8.28 -18.12 1.59
C GLN A 140 -7.98 -17.45 0.25
N SER A 141 -8.98 -17.31 -0.61
CA SER A 141 -8.81 -16.56 -1.85
C SER A 141 -10.05 -15.72 -2.17
N MET A 142 -9.81 -14.58 -2.80
CA MET A 142 -10.85 -13.73 -3.34
C MET A 142 -10.50 -13.33 -4.77
N THR A 143 -11.54 -13.11 -5.56
CA THR A 143 -11.40 -12.69 -6.96
C THR A 143 -12.33 -11.51 -7.20
N ALA A 144 -11.81 -10.48 -7.84
CA ALA A 144 -12.59 -9.30 -8.20
C ALA A 144 -12.24 -8.84 -9.62
N LYS A 145 -13.21 -8.23 -10.30
CA LYS A 145 -12.97 -7.57 -11.57
C LYS A 145 -12.19 -6.28 -11.32
N VAL A 146 -11.15 -6.06 -12.11
CA VAL A 146 -10.41 -4.79 -12.11
C VAL A 146 -11.09 -3.81 -13.05
N PRO A 147 -11.75 -2.76 -12.52
CA PRO A 147 -12.34 -1.71 -13.35
C PRO A 147 -11.25 -0.81 -13.96
N ALA A 148 -11.63 0.00 -14.93
CA ALA A 148 -10.79 1.08 -15.37
C ALA A 148 -10.63 2.13 -14.28
N SER A 149 -9.41 2.58 -14.03
CA SER A 149 -9.14 3.77 -13.21
C SER A 149 -9.34 5.04 -14.04
N LYS A 150 -9.51 6.17 -13.34
CA LYS A 150 -9.64 7.47 -13.97
C LYS A 150 -8.25 7.98 -14.34
N GLY A 151 -7.93 7.97 -15.64
CA GLY A 151 -6.70 8.60 -16.11
C GLY A 151 -5.65 7.65 -16.68
N ARG A 152 -4.37 7.95 -16.40
CA ARG A 152 -3.20 7.26 -16.95
C ARG A 152 -2.67 6.20 -15.98
N TRP A 153 -1.60 5.51 -16.39
CA TRP A 153 -0.92 4.50 -15.60
C TRP A 153 -0.32 5.00 -14.27
N GLU A 154 -0.11 6.29 -14.13
CA GLU A 154 0.42 6.93 -12.93
C GLU A 154 -0.66 7.54 -12.01
N ASP A 155 -1.92 7.51 -12.47
CA ASP A 155 -3.05 8.06 -11.72
C ASP A 155 -3.69 6.96 -10.85
N PHE A 156 -3.13 6.75 -9.67
CA PHE A 156 -3.56 5.70 -8.74
C PHE A 156 -4.83 6.08 -8.00
N GLU A 157 -5.70 5.09 -7.81
CA GLU A 157 -6.92 5.21 -7.00
C GLU A 157 -7.14 3.92 -6.17
N LEU A 158 -8.08 3.98 -5.22
CA LEU A 158 -8.43 2.83 -4.39
C LEU A 158 -9.47 1.94 -5.09
N LEU A 159 -9.18 0.64 -5.12
CA LEU A 159 -10.13 -0.42 -5.46
C LEU A 159 -10.48 -1.17 -4.19
N ASP A 160 -11.77 -1.25 -3.88
CA ASP A 160 -12.29 -2.11 -2.83
C ASP A 160 -12.47 -3.53 -3.39
N LEU A 161 -11.74 -4.51 -2.84
CA LEU A 161 -11.87 -5.91 -3.23
C LEU A 161 -12.99 -6.63 -2.49
N GLY A 162 -13.41 -6.10 -1.34
CA GLY A 162 -14.37 -6.72 -0.44
C GLY A 162 -13.73 -7.19 0.87
N LEU A 163 -14.37 -8.17 1.51
CA LEU A 163 -13.98 -8.69 2.83
C LEU A 163 -13.33 -10.06 2.72
N ILE A 164 -12.31 -10.28 3.56
CA ILE A 164 -11.70 -11.59 3.76
C ILE A 164 -11.63 -11.88 5.26
N GLU A 165 -11.82 -13.15 5.63
CA GLU A 165 -11.70 -13.59 7.02
C GLU A 165 -10.37 -14.33 7.21
N LEU A 166 -9.52 -13.80 8.08
CA LEU A 166 -8.24 -14.40 8.43
C LEU A 166 -8.35 -15.06 9.80
N ASN A 167 -8.29 -16.39 9.83
CA ASN A 167 -8.52 -17.18 11.04
C ASN A 167 -7.24 -17.57 11.78
N GLN A 168 -6.07 -17.25 11.20
CA GLN A 168 -4.78 -17.61 11.74
C GLN A 168 -3.91 -16.38 11.94
N VAL A 169 -3.23 -16.33 13.09
CA VAL A 169 -2.23 -15.32 13.45
C VAL A 169 -0.85 -15.82 13.04
N GLY A 170 0.06 -14.89 12.74
CA GLY A 170 1.45 -15.19 12.43
C GLY A 170 1.78 -15.12 10.94
N THR A 171 2.96 -15.62 10.61
CA THR A 171 3.55 -15.44 9.28
C THR A 171 2.86 -16.32 8.22
N THR A 172 2.44 -15.70 7.13
CA THR A 172 1.84 -16.36 5.96
C THR A 172 2.28 -15.67 4.66
N GLU A 173 1.93 -16.24 3.53
CA GLU A 173 2.13 -15.61 2.23
C GLU A 173 0.82 -15.01 1.70
N CYS A 174 0.93 -13.79 1.16
CA CYS A 174 -0.12 -13.16 0.37
C CYS A 174 0.35 -13.09 -1.09
N THR A 175 -0.39 -13.72 -1.99
CA THR A 175 -0.07 -13.76 -3.42
C THR A 175 -1.17 -13.11 -4.24
N ILE A 176 -0.77 -12.27 -5.20
CA ILE A 176 -1.65 -11.63 -6.17
C ILE A 176 -1.25 -12.06 -7.58
N GLY A 177 -2.24 -12.31 -8.42
CA GLY A 177 -2.07 -12.62 -9.81
C GLY A 177 -3.38 -12.46 -10.58
N PHE A 178 -3.42 -12.98 -11.81
CA PHE A 178 -4.67 -13.02 -12.58
C PHE A 178 -5.65 -14.03 -11.98
N GLY A 179 -6.91 -13.63 -11.82
CA GLY A 179 -8.03 -14.55 -11.70
C GLY A 179 -8.43 -15.04 -13.09
N GLN A 180 -8.77 -14.10 -13.98
CA GLN A 180 -9.01 -14.35 -15.40
C GLN A 180 -8.48 -13.18 -16.23
N LYS A 181 -7.64 -13.45 -17.22
CA LYS A 181 -7.20 -12.45 -18.17
C LYS A 181 -8.26 -12.21 -19.23
N LYS A 182 -8.77 -10.97 -19.30
CA LYS A 182 -9.72 -10.49 -20.31
C LYS A 182 -9.19 -9.26 -21.03
N GLY A 183 -8.55 -8.36 -20.28
CA GLY A 183 -7.90 -7.16 -20.81
C GLY A 183 -6.47 -7.42 -21.30
N LYS A 184 -5.81 -6.37 -21.76
CA LYS A 184 -4.41 -6.43 -22.23
C LYS A 184 -3.42 -6.54 -21.07
N ALA A 185 -3.78 -6.02 -19.90
CA ALA A 185 -3.00 -6.07 -18.67
C ALA A 185 -3.92 -6.30 -17.47
N LEU A 186 -3.32 -6.47 -16.28
CA LEU A 186 -4.09 -6.51 -15.04
C LEU A 186 -4.22 -5.07 -14.48
N PHE A 187 -3.13 -4.47 -14.03
CA PHE A 187 -3.05 -3.11 -13.49
C PHE A 187 -1.58 -2.70 -13.25
N ASN A 188 -1.34 -1.46 -12.80
CA ASN A 188 -0.22 -1.13 -11.95
C ASN A 188 -0.68 -1.18 -10.49
N LEU A 189 0.12 -1.80 -9.62
CA LEU A 189 -0.20 -1.97 -8.21
C LEU A 189 0.85 -1.28 -7.35
N LYS A 190 0.40 -0.35 -6.51
CA LYS A 190 1.27 0.38 -5.58
C LYS A 190 1.28 -0.23 -4.18
N ALA A 191 0.12 -0.63 -3.68
CA ALA A 191 -0.01 -1.26 -2.38
C ALA A 191 -1.27 -2.11 -2.27
N VAL A 192 -1.25 -3.05 -1.33
CA VAL A 192 -2.41 -3.77 -0.82
C VAL A 192 -2.58 -3.45 0.65
N VAL A 193 -3.81 -3.18 1.07
CA VAL A 193 -4.10 -2.84 2.45
C VAL A 193 -5.23 -3.73 2.96
N PHE A 194 -4.99 -4.37 4.09
CA PHE A 194 -6.00 -5.09 4.86
C PHE A 194 -6.34 -4.25 6.07
N ILE A 195 -7.60 -3.84 6.18
CA ILE A 195 -8.11 -2.99 7.25
C ILE A 195 -9.00 -3.87 8.13
N PRO A 196 -8.65 -4.11 9.42
CA PRO A 196 -9.50 -4.85 10.31
C PRO A 196 -10.84 -4.14 10.46
N ILE A 197 -11.91 -4.94 10.55
CA ILE A 197 -13.27 -4.45 10.79
C ILE A 197 -13.65 -4.88 12.20
N ASP A 198 -13.86 -3.90 13.07
CA ASP A 198 -14.44 -4.14 14.39
C ASP A 198 -15.90 -4.57 14.20
N GLU A 199 -16.31 -5.68 14.86
CA GLU A 199 -17.70 -6.14 14.91
C GLU A 199 -18.53 -5.31 15.88
#